data_9c81b6b11f65679784de5fdea511f753
#
_entry.id   9c81b6b11f65679784de5fdea511f753
#
_cell.length_a   1.000
_cell.length_b   1.000
_cell.length_c   1.000
_cell.angle_alpha   90.00
_cell.angle_beta   90.00
_cell.angle_gamma   90.00
#
_symmetry.space_group_name_H-M   'P 1'
#
loop_
_entity.id
_entity.type
_entity.pdbx_description
1 polymer ?
#
loop_
_entity_poly.entity_id
_entity_poly.type
_entity_poly.pdbx_seq_one_letter_code
_entity_poly.pdbx_strand_id
1 'polypeptide(L)'
;MSKTLLAGYFIWGVFFVILFCLRPGSVLHTITIEAKSRNTRWLSFLTLTMTILLCVLPMSLSPSYNGEKPDYMNQYELLTESFLEGHLYIDYDDIDPKLIALDNPYDPEAREAADVSFHWDHAFYNGHYYMYFGVVPVFLLFLPYRLLTGMSLTTYHATQIFTALFIAGVFSLFYMLGKTFFKKLSLGLYLTLSTAFSVISVWYAVSAPALYCTAISAAVCMEIWSFFFFIRAVFVCETDRGSIRYAFFGSLTGALAFGCRPPIALANLFVLPLLAVYLKNRKFTFRLGKQLLFAASPYMAVGVLLMLYNYARFDNPFEFGQAYQLTIADQSHYGSFFSRFQPLKTFDSICKFFVGYTPMSDQFPFVSFNGILLNFPILALPFFGIASEGVRREMREHKLTRCIMALFCIPLLIAFTDVLWAPTVLERYRMDVYWIICLLCFLIAGLYCQNLTPKTARKFSCLLSIWAFLSICKCVLLFLVPYDYNFTFYYVQALEKIRKILMLGRGVGLY
;
A
#
# COMPACT_ATOMS: atom_id res chain seq x y z
N MET A 1 -5.31 -12.50 37.37
CA MET A 1 -5.19 -11.73 36.12
C MET A 1 -4.80 -12.72 35.02
N SER A 2 -5.52 -12.78 33.88
CA SER A 2 -5.18 -13.75 32.83
C SER A 2 -3.84 -13.39 32.16
N LYS A 3 -3.06 -14.39 31.73
CA LYS A 3 -1.76 -14.19 31.05
C LYS A 3 -1.87 -13.24 29.84
N THR A 4 -2.99 -13.27 29.12
CA THR A 4 -3.30 -12.40 27.98
C THR A 4 -3.52 -10.93 28.37
N LEU A 5 -4.17 -10.67 29.50
CA LEU A 5 -4.36 -9.32 30.01
C LEU A 5 -3.01 -8.68 30.41
N LEU A 6 -2.14 -9.47 31.05
CA LEU A 6 -0.79 -9.04 31.39
C LEU A 6 0.04 -8.73 30.14
N ALA A 7 -0.03 -9.58 29.10
CA ALA A 7 0.63 -9.33 27.82
C ALA A 7 0.12 -8.06 27.15
N GLY A 8 -1.19 -7.78 27.23
CA GLY A 8 -1.78 -6.55 26.73
C GLY A 8 -1.25 -5.30 27.41
N TYR A 9 -1.25 -5.27 28.71
CA TYR A 9 -0.69 -4.16 29.47
C TYR A 9 0.81 -3.96 29.19
N PHE A 10 1.55 -5.04 29.02
CA PHE A 10 2.97 -4.97 28.66
C PHE A 10 3.17 -4.32 27.27
N ILE A 11 2.42 -4.77 26.25
CA ILE A 11 2.50 -4.22 24.90
C ILE A 11 2.16 -2.71 24.90
N TRP A 12 1.06 -2.34 25.54
CA TRP A 12 0.68 -0.92 25.67
C TRP A 12 1.70 -0.10 26.47
N GLY A 13 2.25 -0.69 27.53
CA GLY A 13 3.33 -0.04 28.28
C GLY A 13 4.55 0.24 27.41
N VAL A 14 5.01 -0.74 26.62
CA VAL A 14 6.12 -0.57 25.68
C VAL A 14 5.77 0.47 24.60
N PHE A 15 4.55 0.47 24.07
CA PHE A 15 4.09 1.46 23.10
C PHE A 15 4.16 2.90 23.67
N PHE A 16 3.66 3.12 24.88
CA PHE A 16 3.74 4.44 25.54
C PHE A 16 5.19 4.86 25.83
N VAL A 17 6.07 3.93 26.23
CA VAL A 17 7.50 4.23 26.40
C VAL A 17 8.13 4.66 25.09
N ILE A 18 7.82 3.98 23.96
CA ILE A 18 8.34 4.36 22.65
C ILE A 18 7.81 5.74 22.23
N LEU A 19 6.50 6.01 22.37
CA LEU A 19 5.93 7.32 22.11
C LEU A 19 6.61 8.41 22.94
N PHE A 20 6.86 8.14 24.23
CA PHE A 20 7.59 9.06 25.09
C PHE A 20 9.03 9.28 24.62
N CYS A 21 9.72 8.24 24.18
CA CYS A 21 11.06 8.35 23.60
C CYS A 21 11.07 9.15 22.30
N LEU A 22 10.03 9.01 21.47
CA LEU A 22 9.89 9.71 20.19
C LEU A 22 9.29 11.13 20.32
N ARG A 23 8.88 11.55 21.52
CA ARG A 23 8.25 12.86 21.70
C ARG A 23 9.11 13.99 21.12
N PRO A 24 8.46 15.06 20.60
CA PRO A 24 9.16 16.24 20.11
C PRO A 24 10.17 16.79 21.13
N GLY A 25 11.40 17.06 20.67
CA GLY A 25 12.47 17.59 21.53
C GLY A 25 13.19 16.57 22.41
N SER A 26 12.88 15.26 22.32
CA SER A 26 13.64 14.22 23.03
C SER A 26 15.11 14.16 22.59
N VAL A 27 15.95 13.50 23.39
CA VAL A 27 17.38 13.30 23.08
C VAL A 27 17.58 12.57 21.75
N LEU A 28 16.64 11.75 21.30
CA LEU A 28 16.72 11.04 20.00
C LEU A 28 16.79 12.00 18.81
N HIS A 29 16.26 13.21 18.94
CA HIS A 29 16.35 14.24 17.90
C HIS A 29 17.70 14.96 17.86
N THR A 30 18.62 14.65 18.79
CA THR A 30 20.01 15.14 18.77
C THR A 30 21.01 14.08 18.32
N ILE A 31 20.61 12.80 18.30
CA ILE A 31 21.42 11.67 17.85
C ILE A 31 21.23 11.52 16.34
N THR A 32 22.30 11.43 15.56
CA THR A 32 22.21 11.19 14.13
C THR A 32 21.90 9.72 13.81
N ILE A 33 21.29 9.47 12.66
CA ILE A 33 20.96 8.10 12.19
C ILE A 33 22.20 7.21 12.02
N GLU A 34 23.40 7.80 11.89
CA GLU A 34 24.67 7.07 11.77
C GLU A 34 25.18 6.48 13.07
N ALA A 35 24.63 6.91 14.22
CA ALA A 35 25.08 6.43 15.52
C ALA A 35 24.87 4.92 15.68
N LYS A 36 25.96 4.16 15.72
CA LYS A 36 25.96 2.68 15.80
C LYS A 36 26.02 2.19 17.24
N SER A 37 25.12 2.60 18.10
CA SER A 37 25.03 1.98 19.44
C SER A 37 24.11 0.76 19.44
N ARG A 38 24.32 -0.16 20.38
CA ARG A 38 23.42 -1.31 20.60
C ARG A 38 22.01 -0.81 20.93
N ASN A 39 21.91 0.24 21.73
CA ASN A 39 20.65 0.80 22.18
C ASN A 39 19.86 1.44 21.03
N THR A 40 20.52 2.14 20.07
CA THR A 40 19.85 2.72 18.91
C THR A 40 19.29 1.65 17.98
N ARG A 41 19.98 0.51 17.85
CA ARG A 41 19.48 -0.63 17.04
C ARG A 41 18.26 -1.27 17.69
N TRP A 42 18.31 -1.53 19.00
CA TRP A 42 17.17 -2.08 19.73
C TRP A 42 15.96 -1.16 19.71
N LEU A 43 16.17 0.15 19.88
CA LEU A 43 15.08 1.11 19.79
C LEU A 43 14.43 1.13 18.39
N SER A 44 15.26 1.08 17.33
CA SER A 44 14.74 1.02 15.95
C SER A 44 13.94 -0.27 15.72
N PHE A 45 14.43 -1.41 16.21
CA PHE A 45 13.72 -2.68 16.11
C PHE A 45 12.40 -2.66 16.91
N LEU A 46 12.42 -2.14 18.14
CA LEU A 46 11.20 -2.02 18.96
C LEU A 46 10.19 -1.07 18.31
N THR A 47 10.64 0.06 17.76
CA THR A 47 9.75 1.01 17.06
C THR A 47 9.10 0.36 15.83
N LEU A 48 9.88 -0.37 15.02
CA LEU A 48 9.37 -1.15 13.90
C LEU A 48 8.31 -2.16 14.36
N THR A 49 8.63 -2.97 15.35
CA THR A 49 7.72 -3.99 15.89
C THR A 49 6.42 -3.37 16.40
N MET A 50 6.52 -2.26 17.14
CA MET A 50 5.32 -1.58 17.65
C MET A 50 4.51 -0.92 16.54
N THR A 51 5.14 -0.40 15.49
CA THR A 51 4.43 0.13 14.31
C THR A 51 3.67 -1.00 13.59
N ILE A 52 4.28 -2.17 13.43
CA ILE A 52 3.61 -3.35 12.87
C ILE A 52 2.40 -3.74 13.75
N LEU A 53 2.60 -3.87 15.07
CA LEU A 53 1.53 -4.25 15.99
C LEU A 53 0.39 -3.22 16.00
N LEU A 54 0.71 -1.92 15.94
CA LEU A 54 -0.28 -0.84 15.86
C LEU A 54 -1.20 -0.97 14.64
N CYS A 55 -0.69 -1.48 13.51
CA CYS A 55 -1.47 -1.67 12.30
C CYS A 55 -2.13 -3.05 12.23
N VAL A 56 -1.40 -4.12 12.58
CA VAL A 56 -1.85 -5.50 12.37
C VAL A 56 -2.90 -5.93 13.40
N LEU A 57 -2.76 -5.52 14.68
CA LEU A 57 -3.71 -5.93 15.72
C LEU A 57 -5.13 -5.39 15.48
N PRO A 58 -5.35 -4.12 15.12
CA PRO A 58 -6.70 -3.63 14.85
C PRO A 58 -7.40 -4.33 13.68
N MET A 59 -6.67 -4.88 12.70
CA MET A 59 -7.26 -5.64 11.60
C MET A 59 -8.10 -6.82 12.08
N SER A 60 -7.69 -7.49 13.17
CA SER A 60 -8.42 -8.61 13.77
C SER A 60 -9.77 -8.21 14.38
N LEU A 61 -10.04 -6.92 14.49
CA LEU A 61 -11.29 -6.38 15.05
C LEU A 61 -12.34 -6.09 13.96
N SER A 62 -11.97 -6.26 12.68
CA SER A 62 -12.93 -6.11 11.59
C SER A 62 -14.07 -7.13 11.75
N PRO A 63 -15.34 -6.74 11.58
CA PRO A 63 -16.48 -7.68 11.58
C PRO A 63 -16.26 -8.84 10.61
N SER A 64 -15.68 -8.53 9.47
CA SER A 64 -15.34 -9.53 8.47
C SER A 64 -14.32 -10.57 8.96
N TYR A 65 -13.43 -10.24 9.90
CA TYR A 65 -12.49 -11.21 10.50
C TYR A 65 -13.20 -12.24 11.39
N ASN A 66 -14.29 -11.87 12.04
CA ASN A 66 -15.05 -12.71 12.99
C ASN A 66 -16.09 -13.63 12.32
N GLY A 67 -16.06 -13.81 11.02
CA GLY A 67 -16.97 -14.71 10.30
C GLY A 67 -18.24 -14.03 9.74
N GLU A 68 -18.46 -12.75 10.00
CA GLU A 68 -19.52 -11.95 9.39
C GLU A 68 -19.14 -11.53 7.95
N LYS A 69 -18.63 -12.49 7.17
CA LYS A 69 -18.11 -12.20 5.83
C LYS A 69 -19.24 -12.14 4.82
N PRO A 70 -19.25 -11.14 3.93
CA PRO A 70 -19.87 -11.32 2.64
C PRO A 70 -19.18 -12.48 1.88
N ASP A 71 -19.94 -13.34 1.23
CA ASP A 71 -19.43 -14.55 0.57
C ASP A 71 -18.34 -14.28 -0.49
N TYR A 72 -18.32 -13.08 -1.07
CA TYR A 72 -17.33 -12.70 -2.07
C TYR A 72 -15.92 -12.35 -1.54
N MET A 73 -15.73 -12.29 -0.21
CA MET A 73 -14.45 -11.85 0.39
C MET A 73 -13.37 -12.94 0.43
N ASN A 74 -13.69 -14.19 0.16
CA ASN A 74 -12.79 -15.35 0.24
C ASN A 74 -12.26 -15.84 -1.13
N GLN A 75 -12.30 -15.00 -2.16
CA GLN A 75 -11.90 -15.38 -3.52
C GLN A 75 -10.45 -15.89 -3.60
N TYR A 76 -9.52 -15.37 -2.79
CA TYR A 76 -8.13 -15.84 -2.75
C TYR A 76 -8.01 -17.26 -2.20
N GLU A 77 -8.78 -17.56 -1.17
CA GLU A 77 -8.87 -18.89 -0.57
C GLU A 77 -9.42 -19.89 -1.60
N LEU A 78 -10.57 -19.57 -2.21
CA LEU A 78 -11.23 -20.42 -3.20
C LEU A 78 -10.35 -20.66 -4.43
N LEU A 79 -9.73 -19.61 -4.98
CA LEU A 79 -8.82 -19.76 -6.11
C LEU A 79 -7.61 -20.64 -5.75
N THR A 80 -7.16 -20.64 -4.49
CA THR A 80 -6.08 -21.51 -4.04
C THR A 80 -6.48 -22.98 -4.09
N GLU A 81 -7.68 -23.32 -3.65
CA GLU A 81 -8.22 -24.68 -3.75
C GLU A 81 -8.41 -25.07 -5.23
N SER A 82 -8.99 -24.19 -6.06
CA SER A 82 -9.12 -24.39 -7.51
C SER A 82 -7.80 -24.76 -8.19
N PHE A 83 -6.69 -24.10 -7.82
CA PHE A 83 -5.37 -24.43 -8.37
C PHE A 83 -4.87 -25.81 -7.95
N LEU A 84 -5.23 -26.26 -6.75
CA LEU A 84 -4.89 -27.61 -6.28
C LEU A 84 -5.72 -28.68 -6.99
N GLU A 85 -6.93 -28.35 -7.44
CA GLU A 85 -7.83 -29.19 -8.21
C GLU A 85 -7.54 -29.16 -9.72
N GLY A 86 -6.67 -28.25 -10.17
CA GLY A 86 -6.15 -28.19 -11.53
C GLY A 86 -6.93 -27.29 -12.48
N HIS A 87 -7.77 -26.37 -11.98
CA HIS A 87 -8.49 -25.41 -12.81
C HIS A 87 -8.25 -23.95 -12.36
N LEU A 88 -8.62 -22.98 -13.23
CA LEU A 88 -8.33 -21.54 -13.07
C LEU A 88 -9.57 -20.72 -12.70
N TYR A 89 -10.74 -21.33 -12.67
CA TYR A 89 -12.00 -20.75 -12.26
C TYR A 89 -12.33 -21.14 -10.82
N ILE A 90 -13.17 -20.35 -10.17
CA ILE A 90 -13.69 -20.67 -8.83
C ILE A 90 -14.90 -21.58 -9.05
N ASP A 91 -14.87 -22.75 -8.45
CA ASP A 91 -15.94 -23.73 -8.56
C ASP A 91 -17.07 -23.41 -7.55
N TYR A 92 -18.25 -23.15 -8.10
CA TYR A 92 -19.45 -22.92 -7.34
C TYR A 92 -20.53 -23.90 -7.81
N ASP A 93 -21.11 -24.64 -6.87
CA ASP A 93 -22.18 -25.60 -7.15
C ASP A 93 -23.54 -24.95 -7.50
N ASP A 94 -23.69 -23.64 -7.25
CA ASP A 94 -24.94 -22.89 -7.29
C ASP A 94 -25.01 -21.85 -8.43
N ILE A 95 -24.44 -22.15 -9.59
CA ILE A 95 -24.53 -21.25 -10.75
C ILE A 95 -25.98 -21.19 -11.24
N ASP A 96 -26.60 -20.00 -11.18
CA ASP A 96 -27.96 -19.79 -11.62
C ASP A 96 -28.09 -19.99 -13.16
N PRO A 97 -28.91 -20.93 -13.64
CA PRO A 97 -29.12 -21.10 -15.09
C PRO A 97 -29.65 -19.85 -15.78
N LYS A 98 -30.36 -18.98 -15.08
CA LYS A 98 -30.85 -17.71 -15.61
C LYS A 98 -29.68 -16.78 -15.97
N LEU A 99 -28.58 -16.76 -15.18
CA LEU A 99 -27.39 -15.98 -15.49
C LEU A 99 -26.76 -16.41 -16.82
N ILE A 100 -26.70 -17.72 -17.07
CA ILE A 100 -26.16 -18.28 -18.31
C ILE A 100 -27.07 -17.95 -19.51
N ALA A 101 -28.39 -17.85 -19.28
CA ALA A 101 -29.38 -17.60 -20.33
C ALA A 101 -29.53 -16.12 -20.69
N LEU A 102 -28.93 -15.18 -19.94
CA LEU A 102 -28.97 -13.75 -20.29
C LEU A 102 -28.09 -13.48 -21.53
N ASP A 103 -28.61 -12.66 -22.45
CA ASP A 103 -27.84 -12.14 -23.59
C ASP A 103 -26.64 -11.30 -23.15
N ASN A 104 -26.84 -10.51 -22.08
CA ASN A 104 -25.78 -9.74 -21.43
C ASN A 104 -25.84 -9.95 -19.90
N PRO A 105 -25.07 -10.89 -19.34
CA PRO A 105 -25.04 -11.14 -17.91
C PRO A 105 -24.41 -9.99 -17.09
N TYR A 106 -23.72 -9.04 -17.74
CA TYR A 106 -23.00 -7.93 -17.09
C TYR A 106 -23.91 -6.72 -16.84
N ASP A 107 -25.08 -6.66 -17.51
CA ASP A 107 -26.05 -5.61 -17.29
C ASP A 107 -26.79 -5.80 -15.96
N PRO A 108 -26.64 -4.89 -14.97
CA PRO A 108 -27.29 -5.01 -13.70
C PRO A 108 -28.83 -4.93 -13.79
N GLU A 109 -29.38 -4.14 -14.74
CA GLU A 109 -30.82 -4.01 -14.93
C GLU A 109 -31.41 -5.33 -15.49
N ALA A 110 -30.70 -5.98 -16.42
CA ALA A 110 -31.11 -7.28 -16.97
C ALA A 110 -31.08 -8.38 -15.89
N ARG A 111 -30.06 -8.40 -15.02
CA ARG A 111 -30.00 -9.35 -13.88
C ARG A 111 -31.13 -9.13 -12.88
N GLU A 112 -31.42 -7.88 -12.55
CA GLU A 112 -32.51 -7.53 -11.63
C GLU A 112 -33.87 -7.90 -12.22
N ALA A 113 -34.11 -7.57 -13.50
CA ALA A 113 -35.36 -7.89 -14.19
C ALA A 113 -35.63 -9.41 -14.29
N ALA A 114 -34.59 -10.22 -14.42
CA ALA A 114 -34.68 -11.68 -14.49
C ALA A 114 -34.64 -12.37 -13.11
N ASP A 115 -34.46 -11.62 -12.03
CA ASP A 115 -34.31 -12.14 -10.65
C ASP A 115 -33.19 -13.21 -10.61
N VAL A 116 -31.99 -12.82 -11.04
CA VAL A 116 -30.83 -13.71 -11.15
C VAL A 116 -30.01 -13.70 -9.87
N SER A 117 -29.71 -14.89 -9.34
CA SER A 117 -28.73 -15.05 -8.27
C SER A 117 -27.32 -15.11 -8.85
N PHE A 118 -26.38 -14.37 -8.27
CA PHE A 118 -24.99 -14.35 -8.73
C PHE A 118 -24.00 -14.01 -7.61
N HIS A 119 -22.75 -14.42 -7.78
CA HIS A 119 -21.67 -14.06 -6.87
C HIS A 119 -21.13 -12.66 -7.20
N TRP A 120 -21.30 -11.76 -6.22
CA TRP A 120 -20.87 -10.36 -6.35
C TRP A 120 -19.36 -10.22 -6.53
N ASP A 121 -18.97 -9.24 -7.38
CA ASP A 121 -17.56 -8.88 -7.58
C ASP A 121 -16.66 -10.03 -8.11
N HIS A 122 -17.25 -10.92 -8.90
CA HIS A 122 -16.55 -11.94 -9.68
C HIS A 122 -16.60 -11.61 -11.16
N ALA A 123 -15.61 -12.06 -11.92
CA ALA A 123 -15.71 -12.11 -13.37
C ALA A 123 -16.45 -13.40 -13.76
N PHE A 124 -17.42 -13.30 -14.67
CA PHE A 124 -18.17 -14.44 -15.19
C PHE A 124 -17.90 -14.58 -16.69
N TYR A 125 -17.34 -15.70 -17.10
CA TYR A 125 -16.98 -15.94 -18.50
C TYR A 125 -17.17 -17.41 -18.88
N ASN A 126 -17.84 -17.68 -19.99
CA ASN A 126 -18.11 -19.02 -20.49
C ASN A 126 -18.71 -19.97 -19.45
N GLY A 127 -19.63 -19.47 -18.62
CA GLY A 127 -20.33 -20.28 -17.60
C GLY A 127 -19.54 -20.53 -16.32
N HIS A 128 -18.37 -19.91 -16.14
CA HIS A 128 -17.54 -20.07 -14.96
C HIS A 128 -17.27 -18.72 -14.25
N TYR A 129 -17.08 -18.79 -12.95
CA TYR A 129 -16.67 -17.64 -12.15
C TYR A 129 -15.16 -17.57 -12.02
N TYR A 130 -14.60 -16.38 -12.18
CA TYR A 130 -13.16 -16.12 -12.04
C TYR A 130 -12.91 -14.97 -11.09
N MET A 131 -11.80 -15.05 -10.35
CA MET A 131 -11.28 -13.90 -9.63
C MET A 131 -10.61 -12.95 -10.62
N TYR A 132 -11.04 -11.67 -10.68
CA TYR A 132 -10.41 -10.64 -11.52
C TYR A 132 -9.30 -9.87 -10.79
N PHE A 133 -9.18 -10.03 -9.47
CA PHE A 133 -8.06 -9.49 -8.72
C PHE A 133 -6.75 -10.15 -9.12
N GLY A 134 -5.63 -9.45 -8.87
CA GLY A 134 -4.32 -9.97 -9.23
C GLY A 134 -4.00 -11.31 -8.56
N VAL A 135 -3.50 -12.26 -9.33
CA VAL A 135 -3.25 -13.65 -8.90
C VAL A 135 -1.96 -13.81 -8.08
N VAL A 136 -1.05 -12.85 -8.14
CA VAL A 136 0.28 -12.98 -7.50
C VAL A 136 0.21 -13.23 -5.99
N PRO A 137 -0.72 -12.62 -5.20
CA PRO A 137 -0.85 -12.97 -3.79
C PRO A 137 -1.09 -14.46 -3.55
N VAL A 138 -1.82 -15.16 -4.43
CA VAL A 138 -2.04 -16.61 -4.33
C VAL A 138 -0.71 -17.35 -4.38
N PHE A 139 0.13 -17.08 -5.38
CA PHE A 139 1.43 -17.74 -5.54
C PHE A 139 2.46 -17.36 -4.49
N LEU A 140 2.39 -16.13 -3.96
CA LEU A 140 3.36 -15.67 -2.95
C LEU A 140 3.04 -16.19 -1.54
N LEU A 141 1.77 -16.36 -1.21
CA LEU A 141 1.39 -16.56 0.18
C LEU A 141 0.35 -17.66 0.38
N PHE A 142 -0.80 -17.62 -0.31
CA PHE A 142 -1.90 -18.55 -0.05
C PHE A 142 -1.54 -19.99 -0.42
N LEU A 143 -1.09 -20.22 -1.65
CA LEU A 143 -0.71 -21.55 -2.12
C LEU A 143 0.48 -22.15 -1.36
N PRO A 144 1.61 -21.42 -1.13
CA PRO A 144 2.68 -21.92 -0.28
C PRO A 144 2.23 -22.27 1.14
N TYR A 145 1.39 -21.42 1.76
CA TYR A 145 0.87 -21.68 3.09
C TYR A 145 0.02 -22.94 3.12
N ARG A 146 -0.90 -23.11 2.16
CA ARG A 146 -1.75 -24.29 2.03
C ARG A 146 -0.94 -25.57 1.85
N LEU A 147 0.06 -25.54 0.96
CA LEU A 147 0.94 -26.69 0.71
C LEU A 147 1.81 -27.06 1.92
N LEU A 148 2.27 -26.09 2.70
CA LEU A 148 3.16 -26.33 3.83
C LEU A 148 2.42 -26.73 5.11
N THR A 149 1.23 -26.21 5.33
CA THR A 149 0.49 -26.39 6.59
C THR A 149 -0.73 -27.31 6.48
N GLY A 150 -1.23 -27.55 5.26
CA GLY A 150 -2.50 -28.22 5.03
C GLY A 150 -3.74 -27.37 5.36
N MET A 151 -3.55 -26.11 5.85
CA MET A 151 -4.63 -25.21 6.25
C MET A 151 -4.80 -24.09 5.22
N SER A 152 -6.02 -23.59 5.05
CA SER A 152 -6.29 -22.42 4.22
C SER A 152 -5.90 -21.14 4.98
N LEU A 153 -5.18 -20.24 4.30
CA LEU A 153 -4.86 -18.91 4.82
C LEU A 153 -6.05 -17.98 4.53
N THR A 154 -6.48 -17.22 5.52
CA THR A 154 -7.56 -16.25 5.26
C THR A 154 -7.04 -14.97 4.63
N THR A 155 -7.89 -14.30 3.84
CA THR A 155 -7.64 -13.01 3.21
C THR A 155 -7.13 -11.95 4.22
N TYR A 156 -7.66 -11.97 5.46
CA TYR A 156 -7.24 -11.05 6.52
C TYR A 156 -5.82 -11.28 7.00
N HIS A 157 -5.46 -12.53 7.25
CA HIS A 157 -4.09 -12.88 7.66
C HIS A 157 -3.10 -12.54 6.54
N ALA A 158 -3.47 -12.74 5.28
CA ALA A 158 -2.65 -12.33 4.14
C ALA A 158 -2.43 -10.81 4.13
N THR A 159 -3.50 -10.01 4.34
CA THR A 159 -3.42 -8.55 4.43
C THR A 159 -2.51 -8.11 5.60
N GLN A 160 -2.61 -8.77 6.76
CA GLN A 160 -1.72 -8.53 7.91
C GLN A 160 -0.25 -8.78 7.57
N ILE A 161 0.05 -9.90 6.91
CA ILE A 161 1.41 -10.28 6.53
C ILE A 161 1.99 -9.27 5.52
N PHE A 162 1.27 -8.95 4.44
CA PHE A 162 1.74 -7.98 3.46
C PHE A 162 1.92 -6.59 4.07
N THR A 163 1.02 -6.16 4.96
CA THR A 163 1.15 -4.90 5.69
C THR A 163 2.38 -4.87 6.58
N ALA A 164 2.66 -5.94 7.32
CA ALA A 164 3.86 -6.05 8.16
C ALA A 164 5.15 -5.99 7.33
N LEU A 165 5.19 -6.69 6.19
CA LEU A 165 6.32 -6.68 5.26
C LEU A 165 6.49 -5.32 4.58
N PHE A 166 5.40 -4.62 4.26
CA PHE A 166 5.44 -3.25 3.74
C PHE A 166 6.07 -2.29 4.77
N ILE A 167 5.62 -2.33 6.03
CA ILE A 167 6.16 -1.48 7.11
C ILE A 167 7.66 -1.76 7.29
N ALA A 168 8.08 -3.03 7.28
CA ALA A 168 9.49 -3.40 7.33
C ALA A 168 10.27 -2.83 6.13
N GLY A 169 9.67 -2.82 4.94
CA GLY A 169 10.20 -2.20 3.72
C GLY A 169 10.38 -0.69 3.87
N VAL A 170 9.38 0.03 4.41
CA VAL A 170 9.46 1.48 4.67
C VAL A 170 10.63 1.81 5.61
N PHE A 171 10.71 1.13 6.75
CA PHE A 171 11.81 1.35 7.71
C PHE A 171 13.17 1.07 7.08
N SER A 172 13.29 -0.02 6.30
CA SER A 172 14.53 -0.42 5.63
C SER A 172 14.94 0.60 4.55
N LEU A 173 13.99 1.03 3.72
CA LEU A 173 14.22 2.02 2.67
C LEU A 173 14.62 3.37 3.26
N PHE A 174 13.87 3.86 4.25
CA PHE A 174 14.15 5.16 4.88
C PHE A 174 15.48 5.16 5.65
N TYR A 175 15.82 4.06 6.32
CA TYR A 175 17.13 3.91 6.94
C TYR A 175 18.27 3.97 5.91
N MET A 176 18.12 3.25 4.80
CA MET A 176 19.09 3.25 3.71
C MET A 176 19.25 4.65 3.11
N LEU A 177 18.13 5.34 2.80
CA LEU A 177 18.15 6.71 2.28
C LEU A 177 18.79 7.69 3.26
N GLY A 178 18.44 7.59 4.55
CA GLY A 178 18.99 8.41 5.61
C GLY A 178 20.53 8.28 5.68
N LYS A 179 21.02 7.04 5.68
CA LYS A 179 22.47 6.79 5.72
C LYS A 179 23.21 7.20 4.45
N THR A 180 22.56 7.09 3.30
CA THR A 180 23.22 7.37 2.01
C THR A 180 23.26 8.87 1.74
N PHE A 181 22.19 9.61 2.03
CA PHE A 181 22.03 10.99 1.60
C PHE A 181 21.89 11.99 2.76
N PHE A 182 21.45 11.57 3.95
CA PHE A 182 21.00 12.49 5.00
C PHE A 182 21.76 12.32 6.31
N LYS A 183 23.06 12.59 6.29
CA LYS A 183 23.96 12.42 7.45
C LYS A 183 23.55 13.25 8.69
N LYS A 184 22.87 14.39 8.49
CA LYS A 184 22.37 15.25 9.57
C LYS A 184 20.97 14.86 10.04
N LEU A 185 20.33 13.83 9.42
CA LEU A 185 19.02 13.36 9.86
C LEU A 185 19.14 12.75 11.26
N SER A 186 18.28 13.19 12.18
CA SER A 186 18.25 12.64 13.52
C SER A 186 17.56 11.29 13.57
N LEU A 187 17.99 10.42 14.49
CA LEU A 187 17.36 9.14 14.75
C LEU A 187 15.89 9.31 15.13
N GLY A 188 15.58 10.29 15.99
CA GLY A 188 14.20 10.59 16.39
C GLY A 188 13.31 10.92 15.20
N LEU A 189 13.76 11.83 14.32
CA LEU A 189 12.98 12.18 13.13
C LEU A 189 12.81 11.00 12.16
N TYR A 190 13.87 10.21 11.93
CA TYR A 190 13.78 8.98 11.13
C TYR A 190 12.69 8.03 11.66
N LEU A 191 12.74 7.71 12.96
CA LEU A 191 11.79 6.77 13.57
C LEU A 191 10.35 7.31 13.54
N THR A 192 10.18 8.59 13.87
CA THR A 192 8.86 9.24 13.89
C THR A 192 8.24 9.29 12.49
N LEU A 193 9.00 9.68 11.46
CA LEU A 193 8.51 9.73 10.09
C LEU A 193 8.27 8.31 9.53
N SER A 194 9.15 7.35 9.83
CA SER A 194 8.95 5.95 9.40
C SER A 194 7.65 5.38 9.97
N THR A 195 7.37 5.63 11.26
CA THR A 195 6.11 5.22 11.89
C THR A 195 4.91 5.93 11.25
N ALA A 196 4.91 7.26 11.18
CA ALA A 196 3.79 8.03 10.66
C ALA A 196 3.47 7.67 9.20
N PHE A 197 4.50 7.59 8.36
CA PHE A 197 4.32 7.31 6.93
C PHE A 197 3.95 5.86 6.65
N SER A 198 4.39 4.90 7.48
CA SER A 198 3.88 3.54 7.44
C SER A 198 2.38 3.51 7.75
N VAL A 199 1.97 4.13 8.85
CA VAL A 199 0.56 4.13 9.30
C VAL A 199 -0.34 4.87 8.31
N ILE A 200 0.08 6.03 7.78
CA ILE A 200 -0.65 6.78 6.75
C ILE A 200 -0.84 5.93 5.49
N SER A 201 0.16 5.16 5.10
CA SER A 201 0.10 4.36 3.87
C SER A 201 -0.87 3.19 3.94
N VAL A 202 -1.15 2.66 5.14
CA VAL A 202 -1.95 1.43 5.31
C VAL A 202 -3.25 1.61 6.10
N TRP A 203 -3.58 2.82 6.55
CA TRP A 203 -4.69 3.06 7.48
C TRP A 203 -6.01 2.44 7.01
N TYR A 204 -6.31 2.50 5.70
CA TYR A 204 -7.55 1.96 5.17
C TYR A 204 -7.57 0.42 5.22
N ALA A 205 -6.45 -0.24 4.89
CA ALA A 205 -6.33 -1.70 5.02
C ALA A 205 -6.46 -2.16 6.48
N VAL A 206 -6.06 -1.31 7.43
CA VAL A 206 -6.25 -1.60 8.87
C VAL A 206 -7.73 -1.58 9.24
N SER A 207 -8.49 -0.61 8.71
CA SER A 207 -9.93 -0.50 8.95
C SER A 207 -10.74 -1.58 8.23
N ALA A 208 -10.34 -1.93 7.00
CA ALA A 208 -11.05 -2.84 6.11
C ALA A 208 -10.10 -3.87 5.51
N PRO A 209 -9.58 -4.83 6.31
CA PRO A 209 -8.63 -5.85 5.83
C PRO A 209 -9.32 -6.93 4.99
N ALA A 210 -10.05 -6.50 3.95
CA ALA A 210 -10.85 -7.33 3.07
C ALA A 210 -10.10 -7.61 1.75
N LEU A 211 -10.73 -8.37 0.89
CA LEU A 211 -10.27 -8.79 -0.44
C LEU A 211 -9.53 -7.69 -1.23
N TYR A 212 -10.15 -6.51 -1.37
CA TYR A 212 -9.56 -5.37 -2.08
C TYR A 212 -8.24 -4.91 -1.48
N CYS A 213 -8.17 -4.86 -0.15
CA CYS A 213 -6.99 -4.41 0.57
C CYS A 213 -5.86 -5.43 0.56
N THR A 214 -6.15 -6.72 0.37
CA THR A 214 -5.13 -7.75 0.17
C THR A 214 -4.34 -7.48 -1.12
N ALA A 215 -5.04 -7.23 -2.24
CA ALA A 215 -4.40 -6.89 -3.51
C ALA A 215 -3.54 -5.61 -3.40
N ILE A 216 -4.09 -4.55 -2.76
CA ILE A 216 -3.41 -3.28 -2.55
C ILE A 216 -2.18 -3.47 -1.65
N SER A 217 -2.34 -4.11 -0.48
CA SER A 217 -1.26 -4.31 0.49
C SER A 217 -0.13 -5.17 -0.09
N ALA A 218 -0.47 -6.18 -0.89
CA ALA A 218 0.53 -6.99 -1.61
C ALA A 218 1.30 -6.14 -2.63
N ALA A 219 0.61 -5.33 -3.44
CA ALA A 219 1.23 -4.50 -4.46
C ALA A 219 2.15 -3.43 -3.85
N VAL A 220 1.69 -2.68 -2.83
CA VAL A 220 2.55 -1.66 -2.17
C VAL A 220 3.72 -2.31 -1.43
N CYS A 221 3.54 -3.53 -0.90
CA CYS A 221 4.63 -4.31 -0.32
C CYS A 221 5.68 -4.65 -1.38
N MET A 222 5.28 -5.14 -2.54
CA MET A 222 6.22 -5.46 -3.63
C MET A 222 6.93 -4.20 -4.13
N GLU A 223 6.23 -3.08 -4.28
CA GLU A 223 6.81 -1.82 -4.76
C GLU A 223 7.80 -1.18 -3.78
N ILE A 224 7.53 -1.18 -2.48
CA ILE A 224 8.49 -0.61 -1.51
C ILE A 224 9.82 -1.37 -1.53
N TRP A 225 9.77 -2.70 -1.69
CA TRP A 225 10.96 -3.53 -1.84
C TRP A 225 11.62 -3.36 -3.22
N SER A 226 10.84 -3.13 -4.28
CA SER A 226 11.36 -2.78 -5.61
C SER A 226 12.18 -1.49 -5.53
N PHE A 227 11.65 -0.45 -4.90
CA PHE A 227 12.35 0.82 -4.69
C PHE A 227 13.61 0.65 -3.84
N PHE A 228 13.52 -0.13 -2.75
CA PHE A 228 14.68 -0.46 -1.92
C PHE A 228 15.81 -1.10 -2.75
N PHE A 229 15.49 -2.11 -3.55
CA PHE A 229 16.49 -2.82 -4.34
C PHE A 229 17.06 -1.95 -5.47
N PHE A 230 16.24 -1.21 -6.20
CA PHE A 230 16.73 -0.33 -7.27
C PHE A 230 17.58 0.83 -6.74
N ILE A 231 17.16 1.49 -5.67
CA ILE A 231 17.94 2.56 -5.05
C ILE A 231 19.27 2.01 -4.53
N ARG A 232 19.25 0.81 -3.91
CA ARG A 232 20.46 0.12 -3.46
C ARG A 232 21.39 -0.19 -4.63
N ALA A 233 20.85 -0.66 -5.75
CA ALA A 233 21.61 -0.97 -6.97
C ALA A 233 22.36 0.25 -7.51
N VAL A 234 21.72 1.42 -7.48
CA VAL A 234 22.24 2.64 -8.13
C VAL A 234 23.14 3.47 -7.21
N PHE A 235 22.80 3.58 -5.92
CA PHE A 235 23.45 4.54 -5.01
C PHE A 235 24.29 3.91 -3.90
N VAL A 236 24.13 2.61 -3.63
CA VAL A 236 24.79 1.96 -2.48
C VAL A 236 25.81 0.90 -2.92
N CYS A 237 25.52 0.19 -4.01
CA CYS A 237 26.43 -0.85 -4.49
C CYS A 237 27.69 -0.26 -5.13
N GLU A 238 28.85 -0.75 -4.69
CA GLU A 238 30.16 -0.34 -5.23
C GLU A 238 30.58 -1.18 -6.45
N THR A 239 30.04 -2.39 -6.60
CA THR A 239 30.38 -3.32 -7.69
C THR A 239 29.27 -3.46 -8.69
N ASP A 240 29.60 -3.58 -9.99
CA ASP A 240 28.63 -3.82 -11.06
C ASP A 240 27.81 -5.10 -10.82
N ARG A 241 28.48 -6.17 -10.34
CA ARG A 241 27.78 -7.44 -10.03
C ARG A 241 26.74 -7.25 -8.93
N GLY A 242 27.05 -6.48 -7.89
CA GLY A 242 26.10 -6.14 -6.83
C GLY A 242 24.95 -5.31 -7.37
N SER A 243 25.23 -4.25 -8.14
CA SER A 243 24.21 -3.40 -8.75
C SER A 243 23.23 -4.21 -9.60
N ILE A 244 23.72 -5.07 -10.49
CA ILE A 244 22.88 -5.89 -11.37
C ILE A 244 22.04 -6.90 -10.58
N ARG A 245 22.60 -7.53 -9.54
CA ARG A 245 21.87 -8.44 -8.67
C ARG A 245 20.71 -7.74 -7.96
N TYR A 246 20.94 -6.57 -7.39
CA TYR A 246 19.87 -5.80 -6.74
C TYR A 246 18.87 -5.26 -7.75
N ALA A 247 19.29 -4.85 -8.96
CA ALA A 247 18.38 -4.45 -10.01
C ALA A 247 17.48 -5.61 -10.47
N PHE A 248 17.97 -6.85 -10.52
CA PHE A 248 17.18 -8.05 -10.78
C PHE A 248 16.09 -8.26 -9.73
N PHE A 249 16.43 -8.14 -8.43
CA PHE A 249 15.42 -8.25 -7.37
C PHE A 249 14.42 -7.10 -7.38
N GLY A 250 14.86 -5.88 -7.74
CA GLY A 250 13.97 -4.73 -7.94
C GLY A 250 12.98 -4.98 -9.08
N SER A 251 13.46 -5.52 -10.21
CA SER A 251 12.61 -5.90 -11.33
C SER A 251 11.63 -7.03 -10.98
N LEU A 252 12.08 -8.01 -10.20
CA LEU A 252 11.22 -9.13 -9.77
C LEU A 252 10.08 -8.63 -8.90
N THR A 253 10.40 -7.87 -7.84
CA THR A 253 9.36 -7.36 -6.94
C THR A 253 8.44 -6.36 -7.64
N GLY A 254 8.97 -5.47 -8.50
CA GLY A 254 8.16 -4.56 -9.30
C GLY A 254 7.26 -5.28 -10.31
N ALA A 255 7.72 -6.33 -10.95
CA ALA A 255 6.91 -7.15 -11.84
C ALA A 255 5.77 -7.88 -11.09
N LEU A 256 6.07 -8.40 -9.90
CA LEU A 256 5.08 -9.04 -9.04
C LEU A 256 4.01 -8.06 -8.56
N ALA A 257 4.36 -6.78 -8.34
CA ALA A 257 3.38 -5.75 -8.02
C ALA A 257 2.30 -5.58 -9.10
N PHE A 258 2.68 -5.69 -10.38
CA PHE A 258 1.72 -5.65 -11.49
C PHE A 258 0.69 -6.78 -11.40
N GLY A 259 1.12 -7.98 -11.08
CA GLY A 259 0.23 -9.14 -10.90
C GLY A 259 -0.52 -9.14 -9.57
N CYS A 260 -0.28 -8.16 -8.68
CA CYS A 260 -1.13 -7.89 -7.50
C CYS A 260 -2.19 -6.83 -7.82
N ARG A 261 -1.75 -5.65 -8.35
CA ARG A 261 -2.63 -4.51 -8.66
C ARG A 261 -1.97 -3.60 -9.71
N PRO A 262 -2.42 -3.65 -10.97
CA PRO A 262 -1.79 -2.93 -12.09
C PRO A 262 -1.61 -1.41 -11.90
N PRO A 263 -2.57 -0.62 -11.36
CA PRO A 263 -2.37 0.82 -11.15
C PRO A 263 -1.17 1.14 -10.25
N ILE A 264 -0.95 0.38 -9.17
CA ILE A 264 0.20 0.58 -8.26
C ILE A 264 1.52 0.32 -8.99
N ALA A 265 1.55 -0.66 -9.89
CA ALA A 265 2.76 -1.02 -10.64
C ALA A 265 3.24 0.08 -11.61
N LEU A 266 2.45 1.13 -11.88
CA LEU A 266 2.92 2.34 -12.56
C LEU A 266 4.07 3.02 -11.81
N ALA A 267 4.21 2.75 -10.51
CA ALA A 267 5.36 3.18 -9.72
C ALA A 267 6.69 2.64 -10.24
N ASN A 268 6.70 1.53 -10.96
CA ASN A 268 7.89 1.00 -11.64
C ASN A 268 8.51 1.98 -12.66
N LEU A 269 7.78 2.99 -13.13
CA LEU A 269 8.34 4.08 -13.94
C LEU A 269 9.46 4.82 -13.22
N PHE A 270 9.55 4.71 -11.89
CA PHE A 270 10.66 5.23 -11.10
C PHE A 270 12.02 4.60 -11.45
N VAL A 271 12.05 3.45 -12.08
CA VAL A 271 13.28 2.84 -12.58
C VAL A 271 13.96 3.70 -13.65
N LEU A 272 13.19 4.43 -14.46
CA LEU A 272 13.73 5.24 -15.56
C LEU A 272 14.72 6.33 -15.12
N PRO A 273 14.38 7.22 -14.15
CA PRO A 273 15.35 8.17 -13.65
C PRO A 273 16.54 7.52 -12.94
N LEU A 274 16.36 6.38 -12.27
CA LEU A 274 17.44 5.63 -11.65
C LEU A 274 18.39 5.04 -12.70
N LEU A 275 17.86 4.47 -13.77
CA LEU A 275 18.63 3.97 -14.91
C LEU A 275 19.42 5.11 -15.57
N ALA A 276 18.79 6.28 -15.74
CA ALA A 276 19.47 7.47 -16.29
C ALA A 276 20.65 7.92 -15.40
N VAL A 277 20.53 7.83 -14.07
CA VAL A 277 21.62 8.09 -13.13
C VAL A 277 22.72 7.03 -13.26
N TYR A 278 22.34 5.75 -13.32
CA TYR A 278 23.27 4.63 -13.46
C TYR A 278 24.10 4.70 -14.75
N LEU A 279 23.50 5.10 -15.85
CA LEU A 279 24.12 5.14 -17.18
C LEU A 279 24.90 6.44 -17.45
N LYS A 280 24.71 7.51 -16.69
CA LYS A 280 25.20 8.87 -16.99
C LYS A 280 26.67 8.97 -17.41
N ASN A 281 27.55 8.15 -16.80
CA ASN A 281 29.00 8.17 -17.04
C ASN A 281 29.52 6.83 -17.55
N ARG A 282 28.65 5.96 -18.11
CA ARG A 282 29.01 4.63 -18.59
C ARG A 282 28.92 4.58 -20.11
N LYS A 283 29.96 4.04 -20.75
CA LYS A 283 29.89 3.73 -22.17
C LYS A 283 29.04 2.49 -22.37
N PHE A 284 28.11 2.54 -23.31
CA PHE A 284 27.29 1.37 -23.65
C PHE A 284 28.20 0.32 -24.32
N THR A 285 28.26 -0.86 -23.72
CA THR A 285 29.01 -2.01 -24.22
C THR A 285 28.07 -3.21 -24.33
N PHE A 286 28.41 -4.19 -25.16
CA PHE A 286 27.63 -5.43 -25.27
C PHE A 286 27.47 -6.15 -23.91
N ARG A 287 28.52 -6.11 -23.08
CA ARG A 287 28.46 -6.66 -21.72
C ARG A 287 27.44 -5.92 -20.86
N LEU A 288 27.41 -4.59 -20.91
CA LEU A 288 26.42 -3.78 -20.17
C LEU A 288 25.00 -4.10 -20.67
N GLY A 289 24.80 -4.22 -21.99
CA GLY A 289 23.50 -4.61 -22.56
C GLY A 289 23.01 -5.96 -22.03
N LYS A 290 23.85 -6.99 -21.99
CA LYS A 290 23.53 -8.28 -21.37
C LYS A 290 23.18 -8.17 -19.89
N GLN A 291 23.88 -7.36 -19.14
CA GLN A 291 23.62 -7.13 -17.72
C GLN A 291 22.27 -6.45 -17.50
N LEU A 292 21.94 -5.44 -18.29
CA LEU A 292 20.63 -4.76 -18.22
C LEU A 292 19.50 -5.69 -18.62
N LEU A 293 19.68 -6.50 -19.65
CA LEU A 293 18.72 -7.50 -20.06
C LEU A 293 18.47 -8.54 -18.96
N PHE A 294 19.52 -9.03 -18.31
CA PHE A 294 19.40 -9.92 -17.15
C PHE A 294 18.66 -9.21 -16.00
N ALA A 295 18.98 -7.97 -15.69
CA ALA A 295 18.29 -7.21 -14.64
C ALA A 295 16.81 -7.00 -14.95
N ALA A 296 16.43 -6.82 -16.21
CA ALA A 296 15.05 -6.63 -16.67
C ALA A 296 14.29 -7.96 -16.92
N SER A 297 14.98 -9.10 -16.96
CA SER A 297 14.36 -10.39 -17.30
C SER A 297 13.15 -10.78 -16.43
N PRO A 298 13.06 -10.42 -15.10
CA PRO A 298 11.88 -10.71 -14.32
C PRO A 298 10.62 -10.00 -14.82
N TYR A 299 10.71 -8.76 -15.33
CA TYR A 299 9.56 -8.08 -15.94
C TYR A 299 9.04 -8.85 -17.15
N MET A 300 9.95 -9.37 -18.00
CA MET A 300 9.58 -10.16 -19.17
C MET A 300 8.95 -11.50 -18.76
N ALA A 301 9.57 -12.20 -17.81
CA ALA A 301 9.08 -13.51 -17.35
C ALA A 301 7.69 -13.41 -16.69
N VAL A 302 7.53 -12.50 -15.73
CA VAL A 302 6.24 -12.32 -15.03
C VAL A 302 5.18 -11.79 -16.01
N GLY A 303 5.53 -10.86 -16.90
CA GLY A 303 4.61 -10.36 -17.93
C GLY A 303 4.09 -11.47 -18.82
N VAL A 304 4.98 -12.33 -19.35
CA VAL A 304 4.58 -13.49 -20.16
C VAL A 304 3.70 -14.46 -19.37
N LEU A 305 4.06 -14.77 -18.12
CA LEU A 305 3.26 -15.66 -17.28
C LEU A 305 1.85 -15.10 -17.01
N LEU A 306 1.72 -13.81 -16.78
CA LEU A 306 0.40 -13.16 -16.58
C LEU A 306 -0.40 -13.15 -17.90
N MET A 307 0.23 -12.91 -19.03
CA MET A 307 -0.43 -13.01 -20.36
C MET A 307 -0.93 -14.43 -20.64
N LEU A 308 -0.14 -15.45 -20.34
CA LEU A 308 -0.55 -16.84 -20.47
C LEU A 308 -1.71 -17.20 -19.53
N TYR A 309 -1.65 -16.74 -18.29
CA TYR A 309 -2.72 -16.91 -17.32
C TYR A 309 -4.04 -16.25 -17.77
N ASN A 310 -3.96 -15.04 -18.32
CA ASN A 310 -5.13 -14.34 -18.85
C ASN A 310 -5.69 -15.05 -20.09
N TYR A 311 -4.82 -15.46 -21.01
CA TYR A 311 -5.23 -16.22 -22.20
C TYR A 311 -5.95 -17.52 -21.83
N ALA A 312 -5.43 -18.25 -20.85
CA ALA A 312 -6.04 -19.50 -20.40
C ALA A 312 -7.41 -19.32 -19.72
N ARG A 313 -7.74 -18.12 -19.22
CA ARG A 313 -9.04 -17.81 -18.58
C ARG A 313 -10.04 -17.20 -19.56
N PHE A 314 -9.57 -16.28 -20.41
CA PHE A 314 -10.41 -15.36 -21.16
C PHE A 314 -10.14 -15.37 -22.67
N ASP A 315 -9.35 -16.32 -23.19
CA ASP A 315 -8.93 -16.39 -24.59
C ASP A 315 -8.25 -15.11 -25.12
N ASN A 316 -7.86 -14.21 -24.20
CA ASN A 316 -7.22 -12.93 -24.50
C ASN A 316 -6.11 -12.62 -23.48
N PRO A 317 -4.83 -12.50 -23.91
CA PRO A 317 -3.71 -12.26 -23.02
C PRO A 317 -3.76 -10.89 -22.32
N PHE A 318 -4.55 -9.95 -22.82
CA PHE A 318 -4.69 -8.58 -22.28
C PHE A 318 -5.98 -8.36 -21.49
N GLU A 319 -6.84 -9.36 -21.34
CA GLU A 319 -8.06 -9.30 -20.54
C GLU A 319 -7.79 -9.77 -19.11
N PHE A 320 -8.03 -8.90 -18.14
CA PHE A 320 -7.83 -9.20 -16.72
C PHE A 320 -9.13 -9.61 -16.01
N GLY A 321 -10.23 -9.75 -16.75
CA GLY A 321 -11.54 -10.10 -16.23
C GLY A 321 -12.41 -8.90 -15.86
N GLN A 322 -11.92 -7.69 -16.11
CA GLN A 322 -12.67 -6.47 -15.80
C GLN A 322 -13.93 -6.33 -16.62
N ALA A 323 -13.87 -6.64 -17.91
CA ALA A 323 -15.02 -6.55 -18.80
C ALA A 323 -16.13 -7.54 -18.41
N TYR A 324 -15.79 -8.58 -17.70
CA TYR A 324 -16.68 -9.67 -17.32
C TYR A 324 -17.18 -9.59 -15.85
N GLN A 325 -16.92 -8.47 -15.18
CA GLN A 325 -17.22 -8.31 -13.77
C GLN A 325 -18.72 -8.14 -13.51
N LEU A 326 -19.26 -8.93 -12.58
CA LEU A 326 -20.64 -8.81 -12.10
C LEU A 326 -20.68 -7.82 -10.93
N THR A 327 -21.05 -6.57 -11.23
CA THR A 327 -21.07 -5.46 -10.28
C THR A 327 -22.27 -4.53 -10.53
N ILE A 328 -22.28 -3.35 -9.90
CA ILE A 328 -23.34 -2.32 -10.04
C ILE A 328 -23.39 -1.66 -11.43
N ALA A 329 -22.37 -1.85 -12.27
CA ALA A 329 -22.29 -1.24 -13.58
C ALA A 329 -21.80 -2.26 -14.60
N ASP A 330 -22.34 -2.20 -15.80
CA ASP A 330 -21.86 -2.99 -16.93
C ASP A 330 -20.49 -2.51 -17.40
N GLN A 331 -19.45 -3.25 -17.06
CA GLN A 331 -18.07 -2.94 -17.45
C GLN A 331 -17.76 -3.33 -18.89
N SER A 332 -18.56 -4.22 -19.52
CA SER A 332 -18.34 -4.68 -20.88
C SER A 332 -18.57 -3.59 -21.93
N HIS A 333 -19.46 -2.65 -21.64
CA HIS A 333 -19.83 -1.55 -22.54
C HIS A 333 -18.95 -0.29 -22.41
N TYR A 334 -18.04 -0.23 -21.43
CA TYR A 334 -17.22 0.97 -21.25
C TYR A 334 -16.14 1.20 -22.32
N GLY A 335 -15.98 0.31 -23.27
CA GLY A 335 -15.02 0.45 -24.35
C GLY A 335 -13.57 0.49 -23.85
N SER A 336 -12.69 1.16 -24.59
CA SER A 336 -11.30 1.32 -24.18
C SER A 336 -11.19 2.20 -22.93
N PHE A 337 -10.14 1.98 -22.14
CA PHE A 337 -9.80 2.79 -20.96
C PHE A 337 -9.87 4.32 -21.25
N PHE A 338 -9.38 4.75 -22.41
CA PHE A 338 -9.36 6.17 -22.80
C PHE A 338 -10.74 6.70 -23.23
N SER A 339 -11.70 5.86 -23.60
CA SER A 339 -13.05 6.32 -23.95
C SER A 339 -13.80 6.91 -22.74
N ARG A 340 -13.36 6.57 -21.53
CA ARG A 340 -13.88 7.13 -20.26
C ARG A 340 -13.37 8.53 -19.95
N PHE A 341 -12.38 9.04 -20.72
CA PHE A 341 -11.77 10.33 -20.46
C PHE A 341 -12.71 11.49 -20.80
N GLN A 342 -13.24 12.15 -19.79
CA GLN A 342 -14.02 13.37 -19.86
C GLN A 342 -13.22 14.49 -19.18
N PRO A 343 -12.57 15.42 -19.92
CA PRO A 343 -11.54 16.30 -19.37
C PRO A 343 -11.93 17.03 -18.08
N LEU A 344 -13.09 17.69 -18.07
CA LEU A 344 -13.54 18.46 -16.90
C LEU A 344 -13.88 17.55 -15.70
N LYS A 345 -14.57 16.44 -15.96
CA LYS A 345 -14.94 15.47 -14.93
C LYS A 345 -13.70 14.78 -14.34
N THR A 346 -12.79 14.37 -15.21
CA THR A 346 -11.53 13.72 -14.80
C THR A 346 -10.68 14.69 -13.98
N PHE A 347 -10.56 15.95 -14.40
CA PHE A 347 -9.85 16.97 -13.64
C PHE A 347 -10.48 17.22 -12.26
N ASP A 348 -11.80 17.38 -12.18
CA ASP A 348 -12.53 17.55 -10.92
C ASP A 348 -12.29 16.35 -9.98
N SER A 349 -12.37 15.13 -10.51
CA SER A 349 -12.11 13.91 -9.73
C SER A 349 -10.66 13.82 -9.22
N ILE A 350 -9.68 14.23 -10.03
CA ILE A 350 -8.28 14.31 -9.60
C ILE A 350 -8.12 15.37 -8.49
N CYS A 351 -8.75 16.55 -8.65
CA CYS A 351 -8.75 17.55 -7.59
C CYS A 351 -9.36 17.02 -6.30
N LYS A 352 -10.50 16.33 -6.37
CA LYS A 352 -11.14 15.68 -5.23
C LYS A 352 -10.28 14.59 -4.61
N PHE A 353 -9.53 13.86 -5.43
CA PHE A 353 -8.59 12.83 -4.94
C PHE A 353 -7.52 13.41 -4.01
N PHE A 354 -6.94 14.56 -4.37
CA PHE A 354 -5.85 15.19 -3.60
C PHE A 354 -6.31 16.21 -2.56
N VAL A 355 -7.31 17.05 -2.89
CA VAL A 355 -7.72 18.20 -2.06
C VAL A 355 -9.23 18.27 -1.83
N GLY A 356 -9.98 17.20 -2.13
CA GLY A 356 -11.42 17.16 -1.89
C GLY A 356 -11.74 17.35 -0.42
N TYR A 357 -12.79 18.11 -0.14
CA TYR A 357 -13.32 18.32 1.21
C TYR A 357 -14.56 17.46 1.44
N THR A 358 -14.64 16.82 2.59
CA THR A 358 -15.81 16.10 3.08
C THR A 358 -16.11 16.61 4.49
N PRO A 359 -17.37 16.94 4.81
CA PRO A 359 -17.74 17.33 6.15
C PRO A 359 -17.31 16.29 7.19
N MET A 360 -16.97 16.76 8.38
CA MET A 360 -16.67 15.89 9.50
C MET A 360 -17.96 15.21 9.98
N SER A 361 -17.88 13.94 10.35
CA SER A 361 -19.00 13.19 10.93
C SER A 361 -19.48 13.82 12.24
N ASP A 362 -20.79 13.90 12.42
CA ASP A 362 -21.43 14.34 13.68
C ASP A 362 -21.31 13.31 14.81
N GLN A 363 -20.88 12.09 14.48
CA GLN A 363 -20.73 10.99 15.42
C GLN A 363 -19.26 10.68 15.70
N PHE A 364 -18.98 10.19 16.92
CA PHE A 364 -17.66 9.69 17.25
C PHE A 364 -17.22 8.58 16.25
N PRO A 365 -15.99 8.63 15.76
CA PRO A 365 -14.81 9.39 16.20
C PRO A 365 -14.61 10.78 15.56
N PHE A 366 -15.64 11.42 15.01
CA PHE A 366 -15.59 12.80 14.47
C PHE A 366 -14.51 12.98 13.40
N VAL A 367 -14.44 12.07 12.45
CA VAL A 367 -13.46 12.10 11.36
C VAL A 367 -14.11 12.47 10.02
N SER A 368 -13.27 12.87 9.07
CA SER A 368 -13.66 13.16 7.70
C SER A 368 -12.74 12.41 6.74
N PHE A 369 -13.27 12.00 5.58
CA PHE A 369 -12.52 11.35 4.50
C PHE A 369 -12.19 12.36 3.41
N ASN A 370 -11.28 13.25 3.71
CA ASN A 370 -10.84 14.29 2.79
C ASN A 370 -9.87 13.74 1.73
N GLY A 371 -9.59 14.54 0.69
CA GLY A 371 -8.48 14.29 -0.21
C GLY A 371 -7.14 14.17 0.54
N ILE A 372 -6.17 13.56 -0.09
CA ILE A 372 -4.87 13.15 0.50
C ILE A 372 -4.21 14.26 1.32
N LEU A 373 -4.11 15.47 0.76
CA LEU A 373 -3.40 16.59 1.39
C LEU A 373 -4.19 17.23 2.54
N LEU A 374 -5.53 17.24 2.45
CA LEU A 374 -6.38 17.72 3.55
C LEU A 374 -6.53 16.67 4.64
N ASN A 375 -6.46 15.40 4.26
CA ASN A 375 -6.51 14.31 5.22
C ASN A 375 -5.25 14.27 6.09
N PHE A 376 -4.09 14.44 5.47
CA PHE A 376 -2.78 14.45 6.13
C PHE A 376 -1.93 15.63 5.66
N PRO A 377 -2.07 16.83 6.28
CA PRO A 377 -1.37 18.04 5.82
C PRO A 377 0.16 17.93 5.79
N ILE A 378 0.77 17.02 6.57
CA ILE A 378 2.21 16.74 6.50
C ILE A 378 2.65 16.34 5.09
N LEU A 379 1.75 15.76 4.29
CA LEU A 379 2.02 15.33 2.91
C LEU A 379 2.14 16.52 1.92
N ALA A 380 1.83 17.73 2.34
CA ALA A 380 2.09 18.93 1.56
C ALA A 380 3.56 19.43 1.65
N LEU A 381 4.36 18.86 2.55
CA LEU A 381 5.78 19.23 2.74
C LEU A 381 6.60 19.32 1.44
N PRO A 382 6.44 18.41 0.45
CA PRO A 382 7.22 18.46 -0.78
C PRO A 382 7.03 19.74 -1.58
N PHE A 383 5.84 20.32 -1.61
CA PHE A 383 5.55 21.55 -2.36
C PHE A 383 6.28 22.75 -1.77
N PHE A 384 6.37 22.83 -0.44
CA PHE A 384 7.12 23.89 0.26
C PHE A 384 8.64 23.64 0.19
N GLY A 385 9.05 22.35 0.34
CA GLY A 385 10.47 21.99 0.36
C GLY A 385 11.17 22.26 -0.98
N ILE A 386 10.53 21.94 -2.11
CA ILE A 386 11.11 22.15 -3.44
C ILE A 386 11.29 23.65 -3.78
N ALA A 387 10.55 24.54 -3.13
CA ALA A 387 10.72 25.98 -3.25
C ALA A 387 12.06 26.47 -2.64
N SER A 388 12.64 25.72 -1.70
CA SER A 388 13.90 26.06 -1.04
C SER A 388 15.10 25.87 -2.00
N GLU A 389 15.92 26.91 -2.15
CA GLU A 389 17.14 26.85 -2.96
C GLU A 389 18.14 25.82 -2.41
N GLY A 390 18.26 25.74 -1.07
CA GLY A 390 19.10 24.75 -0.40
C GLY A 390 18.70 23.32 -0.76
N VAL A 391 17.41 23.00 -0.72
CA VAL A 391 16.89 21.68 -1.12
C VAL A 391 17.22 21.39 -2.58
N ARG A 392 16.96 22.34 -3.49
CA ARG A 392 17.29 22.16 -4.92
C ARG A 392 18.78 21.96 -5.18
N ARG A 393 19.66 22.60 -4.38
CA ARG A 393 21.12 22.38 -4.45
C ARG A 393 21.47 20.94 -4.05
N GLU A 394 21.00 20.48 -2.90
CA GLU A 394 21.23 19.09 -2.43
C GLU A 394 20.67 18.06 -3.41
N MET A 395 19.51 18.32 -4.00
CA MET A 395 18.94 17.45 -5.05
C MET A 395 19.89 17.29 -6.24
N ARG A 396 20.56 18.38 -6.66
CA ARG A 396 21.53 18.34 -7.77
C ARG A 396 22.81 17.61 -7.37
N GLU A 397 23.35 17.93 -6.19
CA GLU A 397 24.59 17.34 -5.67
C GLU A 397 24.47 15.81 -5.52
N HIS A 398 23.34 15.33 -5.00
CA HIS A 398 23.05 13.91 -4.84
C HIS A 398 22.48 13.23 -6.09
N LYS A 399 22.33 13.94 -7.23
CA LYS A 399 21.73 13.44 -8.49
C LYS A 399 20.28 12.94 -8.32
N LEU A 400 19.55 13.47 -7.35
CA LEU A 400 18.17 13.07 -7.01
C LEU A 400 17.10 13.86 -7.78
N THR A 401 17.45 14.90 -8.51
CA THR A 401 16.48 15.81 -9.16
C THR A 401 15.46 15.05 -10.01
N ARG A 402 15.92 14.16 -10.92
CA ARG A 402 15.02 13.39 -11.79
C ARG A 402 14.18 12.40 -11.02
N CYS A 403 14.75 11.80 -9.98
CA CYS A 403 14.04 10.85 -9.10
C CYS A 403 12.90 11.55 -8.34
N ILE A 404 13.19 12.73 -7.77
CA ILE A 404 12.19 13.51 -7.04
C ILE A 404 11.09 14.02 -7.98
N MET A 405 11.43 14.48 -9.19
CA MET A 405 10.43 14.88 -10.18
C MET A 405 9.53 13.69 -10.59
N ALA A 406 10.10 12.50 -10.78
CA ALA A 406 9.30 11.30 -11.05
C ALA A 406 8.34 10.98 -9.90
N LEU A 407 8.78 11.12 -8.64
CA LEU A 407 7.93 10.92 -7.46
C LEU A 407 6.82 11.97 -7.31
N PHE A 408 6.90 13.13 -7.97
CA PHE A 408 5.79 14.07 -8.10
C PHE A 408 4.80 13.63 -9.19
N CYS A 409 5.31 13.09 -10.31
CA CYS A 409 4.48 12.75 -11.47
C CYS A 409 3.75 11.40 -11.30
N ILE A 410 4.40 10.39 -10.72
CA ILE A 410 3.84 9.04 -10.57
C ILE A 410 2.52 9.02 -9.78
N PRO A 411 2.38 9.71 -8.63
CA PRO A 411 1.12 9.79 -7.91
C PRO A 411 -0.04 10.36 -8.75
N LEU A 412 0.26 11.36 -9.59
CA LEU A 412 -0.73 11.94 -10.51
C LEU A 412 -1.14 10.95 -11.59
N LEU A 413 -0.19 10.18 -12.11
CA LEU A 413 -0.47 9.15 -13.11
C LEU A 413 -1.31 8.01 -12.53
N ILE A 414 -1.00 7.53 -11.32
CA ILE A 414 -1.80 6.51 -10.64
C ILE A 414 -3.21 7.04 -10.37
N ALA A 415 -3.34 8.24 -9.79
CA ALA A 415 -4.64 8.85 -9.54
C ALA A 415 -5.46 9.05 -10.82
N PHE A 416 -4.81 9.40 -11.93
CA PHE A 416 -5.45 9.50 -13.25
C PHE A 416 -6.00 8.15 -13.70
N THR A 417 -5.23 7.05 -13.55
CA THR A 417 -5.72 5.71 -13.90
C THR A 417 -6.87 5.27 -13.02
N ASP A 418 -6.79 5.50 -11.71
CA ASP A 418 -7.85 5.13 -10.76
C ASP A 418 -9.15 5.90 -11.02
N VAL A 419 -9.05 7.18 -11.34
CA VAL A 419 -10.21 8.04 -11.68
C VAL A 419 -10.87 7.62 -12.98
N LEU A 420 -10.11 7.18 -13.98
CA LEU A 420 -10.67 6.66 -15.22
C LEU A 420 -11.29 5.27 -15.03
N TRP A 421 -10.74 4.48 -14.11
CA TRP A 421 -11.19 3.11 -13.85
C TRP A 421 -12.50 3.07 -13.07
N ALA A 422 -12.63 3.89 -12.02
CA ALA A 422 -13.77 3.89 -11.13
C ALA A 422 -14.70 5.08 -11.42
N PRO A 423 -16.03 4.86 -11.51
CA PRO A 423 -17.00 5.94 -11.68
C PRO A 423 -17.01 6.92 -10.50
N THR A 424 -16.57 6.47 -9.32
CA THR A 424 -16.45 7.27 -8.09
C THR A 424 -15.10 7.03 -7.45
N VAL A 425 -14.52 8.09 -6.86
CA VAL A 425 -13.27 7.97 -6.10
C VAL A 425 -13.54 7.34 -4.74
N LEU A 426 -13.14 6.11 -4.58
CA LEU A 426 -13.23 5.38 -3.30
C LEU A 426 -11.97 5.62 -2.44
N GLU A 427 -12.14 5.63 -1.11
CA GLU A 427 -11.02 5.85 -0.18
C GLU A 427 -9.88 4.85 -0.35
N ARG A 428 -10.20 3.59 -0.70
CA ARG A 428 -9.19 2.54 -0.92
C ARG A 428 -8.21 2.86 -2.06
N TYR A 429 -8.63 3.61 -3.09
CA TYR A 429 -7.75 3.99 -4.21
C TYR A 429 -6.67 5.00 -3.78
N ARG A 430 -6.92 5.80 -2.74
CA ARG A 430 -5.89 6.70 -2.20
C ARG A 430 -4.71 5.96 -1.57
N MET A 431 -4.89 4.69 -1.16
CA MET A 431 -3.77 3.86 -0.70
C MET A 431 -2.74 3.58 -1.81
N ASP A 432 -3.18 3.53 -3.06
CA ASP A 432 -2.30 3.30 -4.20
C ASP A 432 -1.22 4.39 -4.30
N VAL A 433 -1.48 5.56 -3.72
CA VAL A 433 -0.68 6.79 -3.84
C VAL A 433 0.01 7.23 -2.53
N TYR A 434 -0.61 7.03 -1.36
CA TYR A 434 -0.10 7.53 -0.08
C TYR A 434 1.39 7.21 0.15
N TRP A 435 1.80 5.98 -0.08
CA TRP A 435 3.16 5.50 0.18
C TRP A 435 4.23 6.23 -0.64
N ILE A 436 3.92 6.60 -1.90
CA ILE A 436 4.86 7.34 -2.78
C ILE A 436 5.01 8.78 -2.28
N ILE A 437 3.90 9.43 -1.91
CA ILE A 437 3.93 10.79 -1.37
C ILE A 437 4.67 10.80 -0.02
N CYS A 438 4.47 9.78 0.82
CA CYS A 438 5.19 9.61 2.08
C CYS A 438 6.71 9.47 1.85
N LEU A 439 7.12 8.68 0.84
CA LEU A 439 8.52 8.58 0.44
C LEU A 439 9.07 9.93 -0.03
N LEU A 440 8.32 10.66 -0.85
CA LEU A 440 8.70 11.98 -1.31
C LEU A 440 8.84 12.97 -0.14
N CYS A 441 7.91 12.94 0.83
CA CYS A 441 8.00 13.74 2.05
C CYS A 441 9.26 13.42 2.85
N PHE A 442 9.59 12.14 3.01
CA PHE A 442 10.80 11.72 3.71
C PHE A 442 12.08 12.23 3.03
N LEU A 443 12.15 12.11 1.69
CA LEU A 443 13.29 12.62 0.92
C LEU A 443 13.46 14.13 1.08
N ILE A 444 12.37 14.90 0.95
CA ILE A 444 12.40 16.36 1.10
C ILE A 444 12.76 16.78 2.54
N ALA A 445 12.20 16.11 3.55
CA ALA A 445 12.56 16.36 4.95
C ALA A 445 14.06 16.11 5.21
N GLY A 446 14.60 15.02 4.67
CA GLY A 446 16.01 14.68 4.76
C GLY A 446 16.92 15.71 4.09
N LEU A 447 16.61 16.09 2.85
CA LEU A 447 17.34 17.14 2.10
C LEU A 447 17.28 18.49 2.82
N TYR A 448 16.12 18.84 3.38
CA TYR A 448 15.98 20.10 4.13
C TYR A 448 16.89 20.12 5.36
N CYS A 449 16.96 19.02 6.11
CA CYS A 449 17.83 18.87 7.28
C CYS A 449 19.32 19.09 6.97
N GLN A 450 19.80 18.78 5.74
CA GLN A 450 21.21 18.96 5.37
C GLN A 450 21.62 20.44 5.37
N ASN A 451 20.70 21.35 5.04
CA ASN A 451 20.95 22.78 4.87
C ASN A 451 20.73 23.61 6.15
N LEU A 452 20.17 23.01 7.21
CA LEU A 452 19.85 23.72 8.42
C LEU A 452 21.03 23.76 9.40
N THR A 453 21.11 24.86 10.17
CA THR A 453 21.96 24.90 11.37
C THR A 453 21.43 23.91 12.41
N PRO A 454 22.25 23.39 13.34
CA PRO A 454 21.80 22.44 14.35
C PRO A 454 20.58 22.92 15.16
N LYS A 455 20.54 24.23 15.51
CA LYS A 455 19.42 24.84 16.24
C LYS A 455 18.15 24.86 15.40
N THR A 456 18.23 25.22 14.13
CA THR A 456 17.08 25.28 13.22
C THR A 456 16.63 23.87 12.82
N ALA A 457 17.54 22.93 12.61
CA ALA A 457 17.25 21.53 12.35
C ALA A 457 16.47 20.90 13.50
N ARG A 458 16.80 21.19 14.75
CA ARG A 458 16.07 20.72 15.93
C ARG A 458 14.64 21.29 15.97
N LYS A 459 14.44 22.57 15.68
CA LYS A 459 13.10 23.19 15.61
C LYS A 459 12.26 22.57 14.51
N PHE A 460 12.85 22.37 13.32
CA PHE A 460 12.19 21.73 12.18
C PHE A 460 11.81 20.27 12.49
N SER A 461 12.73 19.51 13.07
CA SER A 461 12.49 18.14 13.52
C SER A 461 11.35 18.07 14.55
N CYS A 462 11.30 19.00 15.49
CA CYS A 462 10.24 19.09 16.48
C CYS A 462 8.88 19.37 15.81
N LEU A 463 8.81 20.33 14.90
CA LEU A 463 7.59 20.67 14.16
C LEU A 463 7.07 19.48 13.33
N LEU A 464 7.96 18.84 12.56
CA LEU A 464 7.59 17.65 11.78
C LEU A 464 7.14 16.49 12.67
N SER A 465 7.75 16.30 13.83
CA SER A 465 7.35 15.27 14.77
C SER A 465 5.96 15.51 15.35
N ILE A 466 5.59 16.78 15.60
CA ILE A 466 4.23 17.15 16.02
C ILE A 466 3.22 16.79 14.91
N TRP A 467 3.49 17.19 13.66
CA TRP A 467 2.62 16.89 12.53
C TRP A 467 2.50 15.39 12.27
N ALA A 468 3.60 14.64 12.39
CA ALA A 468 3.63 13.20 12.28
C ALA A 468 2.78 12.54 13.37
N PHE A 469 2.91 13.00 14.62
CA PHE A 469 2.12 12.50 15.74
C PHE A 469 0.63 12.75 15.56
N LEU A 470 0.23 13.96 15.14
CA LEU A 470 -1.17 14.29 14.84
C LEU A 470 -1.72 13.40 13.72
N SER A 471 -0.90 13.08 12.70
CA SER A 471 -1.28 12.16 11.62
C SER A 471 -1.48 10.72 12.13
N ILE A 472 -0.62 10.24 13.02
CA ILE A 472 -0.79 8.93 13.68
C ILE A 472 -2.08 8.91 14.49
N CYS A 473 -2.35 9.95 15.30
CA CYS A 473 -3.58 10.05 16.06
C CYS A 473 -4.82 10.00 15.15
N LYS A 474 -4.79 10.73 14.03
CA LYS A 474 -5.88 10.69 13.06
C LYS A 474 -6.06 9.29 12.47
N CYS A 475 -4.99 8.59 12.08
CA CYS A 475 -5.07 7.22 11.59
C CYS A 475 -5.68 6.28 12.65
N VAL A 476 -5.30 6.40 13.91
CA VAL A 476 -5.88 5.60 15.01
C VAL A 476 -7.38 5.87 15.13
N LEU A 477 -7.83 7.12 15.00
CA LEU A 477 -9.27 7.42 14.96
C LEU A 477 -9.94 6.81 13.72
N LEU A 478 -9.29 6.83 12.55
CA LEU A 478 -9.79 6.20 11.34
C LEU A 478 -9.88 4.67 11.46
N PHE A 479 -9.00 4.01 12.24
CA PHE A 479 -9.11 2.57 12.52
C PHE A 479 -10.38 2.19 13.29
N LEU A 480 -10.97 3.14 14.04
CA LEU A 480 -12.20 2.92 14.80
C LEU A 480 -13.45 2.99 13.94
N VAL A 481 -13.35 3.58 12.74
CA VAL A 481 -14.47 3.66 11.82
C VAL A 481 -14.78 2.27 11.29
N PRO A 482 -16.01 1.76 11.46
CA PRO A 482 -16.41 0.54 10.80
C PRO A 482 -16.42 0.76 9.28
N TYR A 483 -15.96 -0.23 8.56
CA TYR A 483 -16.12 -0.25 7.12
C TYR A 483 -17.57 -0.48 6.78
N ASP A 484 -18.24 0.58 6.34
CA ASP A 484 -19.54 0.52 5.70
C ASP A 484 -19.50 1.40 4.46
N TYR A 485 -20.05 0.92 3.35
CA TYR A 485 -20.20 1.67 2.11
C TYR A 485 -20.97 2.99 2.29
N ASN A 486 -21.82 3.07 3.29
CA ASN A 486 -22.65 4.23 3.59
C ASN A 486 -22.00 5.23 4.55
N PHE A 487 -20.74 5.02 4.98
CA PHE A 487 -20.05 5.87 5.95
C PHE A 487 -20.85 6.14 7.23
N THR A 488 -21.69 5.20 7.62
CA THR A 488 -22.48 5.31 8.83
C THR A 488 -21.59 5.01 10.04
N PHE A 489 -21.31 6.04 10.83
CA PHE A 489 -20.51 5.93 12.04
C PHE A 489 -21.40 5.52 13.20
N TYR A 490 -21.19 4.34 13.73
CA TYR A 490 -21.90 3.90 14.92
C TYR A 490 -21.01 4.09 16.15
N TYR A 491 -21.42 5.04 17.01
CA TYR A 491 -20.72 5.32 18.28
C TYR A 491 -20.48 4.05 19.11
N VAL A 492 -21.49 3.18 19.22
CA VAL A 492 -21.43 1.92 19.96
C VAL A 492 -20.34 0.99 19.37
N GLN A 493 -20.26 0.88 18.06
CA GLN A 493 -19.26 0.05 17.38
C GLN A 493 -17.84 0.61 17.56
N ALA A 494 -17.67 1.93 17.52
CA ALA A 494 -16.37 2.57 17.77
C ALA A 494 -15.92 2.34 19.22
N LEU A 495 -16.81 2.47 20.20
CA LEU A 495 -16.51 2.16 21.60
C LEU A 495 -16.19 0.68 21.82
N GLU A 496 -16.89 -0.21 21.16
CA GLU A 496 -16.61 -1.64 21.22
C GLU A 496 -15.25 -1.97 20.61
N LYS A 497 -14.89 -1.37 19.47
CA LYS A 497 -13.54 -1.49 18.91
C LYS A 497 -12.46 -0.98 19.87
N ILE A 498 -12.64 0.18 20.47
CA ILE A 498 -11.71 0.70 21.50
C ILE A 498 -11.55 -0.31 22.63
N ARG A 499 -12.66 -0.81 23.13
CA ARG A 499 -12.65 -1.79 24.21
C ARG A 499 -11.94 -3.08 23.80
N LYS A 500 -12.22 -3.63 22.62
CA LYS A 500 -11.52 -4.81 22.09
C LYS A 500 -10.02 -4.56 21.90
N ILE A 501 -9.62 -3.38 21.41
CA ILE A 501 -8.21 -2.99 21.28
C ILE A 501 -7.53 -2.96 22.65
N LEU A 502 -8.12 -2.29 23.62
CA LEU A 502 -7.55 -2.18 24.98
C LEU A 502 -7.44 -3.54 25.68
N MET A 503 -8.37 -4.44 25.40
CA MET A 503 -8.43 -5.78 25.98
C MET A 503 -7.76 -6.86 25.11
N LEU A 504 -7.04 -6.48 24.04
CA LEU A 504 -6.42 -7.41 23.07
C LEU A 504 -7.39 -8.45 22.53
N GLY A 505 -8.55 -8.00 22.08
CA GLY A 505 -9.54 -8.85 21.41
C GLY A 505 -10.41 -9.72 22.30
N ARG A 506 -10.27 -9.67 23.62
CA ARG A 506 -11.19 -10.37 24.52
C ARG A 506 -12.47 -9.56 24.75
N GLY A 507 -13.58 -10.12 24.32
CA GLY A 507 -14.90 -9.66 24.76
C GLY A 507 -15.01 -9.88 26.26
N VAL A 508 -14.95 -8.81 27.04
CA VAL A 508 -15.43 -8.84 28.43
C VAL A 508 -16.95 -8.69 28.33
N GLY A 509 -17.67 -9.75 28.57
CA GLY A 509 -19.08 -9.65 28.88
C GLY A 509 -19.19 -8.73 30.08
N LEU A 510 -19.73 -7.53 29.89
CA LEU A 510 -20.33 -6.74 30.96
C LEU A 510 -21.81 -7.08 30.92
N TYR A 511 -22.25 -7.78 31.93
CA TYR A 511 -23.62 -7.74 32.38
C TYR A 511 -23.87 -6.40 33.04
#